data_aaa30a79adde36d430ad53109077b3ba
#
_entry.id   aaa30a79adde36d430ad53109077b3ba
#
_cell.length_a   1.000
_cell.length_b   1.000
_cell.length_c   1.000
_cell.angle_alpha   90.00
_cell.angle_beta   90.00
_cell.angle_gamma   90.00
#
_symmetry.space_group_name_H-M   'P 1'
#
loop_
_entity.id
_entity.type
_entity.pdbx_description
1 polymer ?
#
loop_
_entity_poly.entity_id
_entity_poly.type
_entity_poly.pdbx_seq_one_letter_code
_entity_poly.pdbx_strand_id
1 'polypeptide(L)'
;VRAKGMRRYDRLEAEFIAGGGYAAESEAAVITSNLDLPERVLAQPLSTLSGGQRRRVELARILFSNADTMLLDEPTNHLDADSILWLRDFLKNFSGGLMVISHDVDLMELVVNRVFYLDANRCVIDQYNMGWKNYLTQREQDEHRRKRERVNAQKKANALMEQANKMRAKATKAVAAQQMIKRAEKLLRGLEDERQSDKVAAIRFPDPAPCGKTPLSAQGLSKSYGSLEIFTDVDLAIDRGSRVVVLGLNGAGKTTLLRMLAGSTEPDTGEVVYGHGAKLGYFAQEHEILDGDRTVFENMKSAAPDLDDTRVRTILGSFLFSGDDVDKPAGVLSGGEKTRLSLATLVASSANVLLLDEPTNNLDPASREEILNALKAYQGAIVMVSHDEGAVEALDPERVLLLPDAVEDLWSKDYQDLISLA
;
A
#
# COMPACT_ATOMS: atom_id res chain seq x y z
N VAL A 1 -5.60 50.64 36.86
CA VAL A 1 -4.81 49.86 35.89
C VAL A 1 -4.50 48.47 36.46
N ARG A 2 -3.99 48.32 37.70
CA ARG A 2 -3.64 47.02 38.32
C ARG A 2 -4.83 46.04 38.42
N ALA A 3 -6.01 46.50 38.90
CA ALA A 3 -7.20 45.64 39.08
C ALA A 3 -7.75 45.12 37.71
N LYS A 4 -7.61 45.90 36.64
CA LYS A 4 -8.03 45.48 35.30
C LYS A 4 -7.06 44.44 34.72
N GLY A 5 -5.76 44.57 34.99
CA GLY A 5 -4.74 43.59 34.63
C GLY A 5 -4.92 42.25 35.34
N MET A 6 -5.22 42.28 36.64
CA MET A 6 -5.47 41.07 37.43
C MET A 6 -6.68 40.29 36.95
N ARG A 7 -7.82 40.94 36.72
CA ARG A 7 -9.02 40.28 36.15
C ARG A 7 -8.77 39.64 34.77
N ARG A 8 -7.91 40.27 33.97
CA ARG A 8 -7.53 39.70 32.68
C ARG A 8 -6.64 38.46 32.84
N TYR A 9 -5.72 38.51 33.76
CA TYR A 9 -4.86 37.37 34.12
C TYR A 9 -5.70 36.19 34.64
N ASP A 10 -6.56 36.43 35.63
CA ASP A 10 -7.44 35.41 36.22
C ASP A 10 -8.32 34.72 35.17
N ARG A 11 -8.83 35.52 34.22
CA ARG A 11 -9.61 34.97 33.12
C ARG A 11 -8.79 34.11 32.16
N LEU A 12 -7.61 34.60 31.75
CA LEU A 12 -6.71 33.85 30.84
C LEU A 12 -6.16 32.59 31.51
N GLU A 13 -5.87 32.65 32.78
CA GLU A 13 -5.44 31.51 33.57
C GLU A 13 -6.55 30.46 33.69
N ALA A 14 -7.79 30.90 33.95
CA ALA A 14 -8.94 29.99 33.94
C ALA A 14 -9.18 29.34 32.57
N GLU A 15 -9.06 30.12 31.47
CA GLU A 15 -9.15 29.60 30.09
C GLU A 15 -8.00 28.63 29.80
N PHE A 16 -6.78 28.92 30.26
CA PHE A 16 -5.60 28.07 30.08
C PHE A 16 -5.73 26.75 30.85
N ILE A 17 -6.22 26.80 32.09
CA ILE A 17 -6.49 25.62 32.92
C ILE A 17 -7.61 24.78 32.29
N ALA A 18 -8.71 25.43 31.87
CA ALA A 18 -9.84 24.74 31.25
C ALA A 18 -9.44 24.07 29.92
N GLY A 19 -8.48 24.65 29.17
CA GLY A 19 -7.89 24.07 27.98
C GLY A 19 -6.80 23.02 28.21
N GLY A 20 -6.55 22.62 29.48
CA GLY A 20 -5.52 21.62 29.82
C GLY A 20 -4.08 22.12 29.66
N GLY A 21 -3.85 23.44 29.61
CA GLY A 21 -2.58 24.05 29.23
C GLY A 21 -1.36 23.59 30.08
N TYR A 22 -1.53 23.33 31.39
CA TYR A 22 -0.45 22.82 32.22
C TYR A 22 -0.10 21.33 31.95
N ALA A 23 -1.04 20.55 31.43
CA ALA A 23 -0.82 19.14 31.10
C ALA A 23 -0.36 18.93 29.63
N ALA A 24 -0.51 19.95 28.78
CA ALA A 24 -0.32 19.85 27.34
C ALA A 24 1.06 19.31 26.93
N GLU A 25 2.15 19.80 27.56
CA GLU A 25 3.50 19.34 27.25
C GLU A 25 3.71 17.87 27.63
N SER A 26 3.22 17.46 28.80
CA SER A 26 3.32 16.07 29.26
C SER A 26 2.46 15.13 28.44
N GLU A 27 1.27 15.55 28.03
CA GLU A 27 0.39 14.78 27.16
C GLU A 27 1.01 14.62 25.75
N ALA A 28 1.54 15.68 25.18
CA ALA A 28 2.26 15.61 23.92
C ALA A 28 3.48 14.69 23.98
N ALA A 29 4.23 14.73 25.11
CA ALA A 29 5.38 13.85 25.33
C ALA A 29 4.95 12.37 25.41
N VAL A 30 3.84 12.07 26.08
CA VAL A 30 3.29 10.70 26.16
C VAL A 30 2.89 10.20 24.77
N ILE A 31 2.14 11.00 24.00
CA ILE A 31 1.71 10.61 22.65
C ILE A 31 2.92 10.38 21.74
N THR A 32 3.87 11.30 21.71
CA THR A 32 5.05 11.19 20.84
C THR A 32 5.96 10.03 21.23
N SER A 33 6.13 9.76 22.52
CA SER A 33 6.89 8.60 23.02
C SER A 33 6.26 7.28 22.57
N ASN A 34 4.93 7.15 22.66
CA ASN A 34 4.21 5.94 22.23
C ASN A 34 4.15 5.76 20.70
N LEU A 35 4.45 6.80 19.95
CA LEU A 35 4.60 6.74 18.49
C LEU A 35 6.07 6.61 18.05
N ASP A 36 6.94 6.17 18.95
CA ASP A 36 8.38 6.01 18.70
C ASP A 36 9.03 7.26 18.05
N LEU A 37 8.69 8.44 18.58
CA LEU A 37 9.30 9.72 18.21
C LEU A 37 10.26 10.15 19.31
N PRO A 38 11.57 9.92 19.16
CA PRO A 38 12.54 10.32 20.16
C PRO A 38 12.62 11.84 20.31
N GLU A 39 12.94 12.31 21.51
CA GLU A 39 12.98 13.76 21.85
C GLU A 39 13.82 14.58 20.88
N ARG A 40 14.91 14.02 20.36
CA ARG A 40 15.75 14.64 19.33
C ARG A 40 15.00 15.01 18.05
N VAL A 41 13.98 14.24 17.68
CA VAL A 41 13.16 14.45 16.49
C VAL A 41 12.21 15.62 16.69
N LEU A 42 11.69 15.78 17.92
CA LEU A 42 10.76 16.85 18.26
C LEU A 42 11.37 18.25 18.16
N ALA A 43 12.70 18.36 18.28
CA ALA A 43 13.43 19.60 18.14
C ALA A 43 13.83 19.94 16.67
N GLN A 44 13.58 19.06 15.71
CA GLN A 44 13.99 19.22 14.33
C GLN A 44 12.90 19.88 13.46
N PRO A 45 13.28 20.62 12.42
CA PRO A 45 12.34 21.10 11.41
C PRO A 45 11.67 19.91 10.68
N LEU A 46 10.36 19.99 10.41
CA LEU A 46 9.61 18.93 9.72
C LEU A 46 10.21 18.54 8.37
N SER A 47 10.86 19.47 7.67
CA SER A 47 11.51 19.24 6.37
C SER A 47 12.71 18.29 6.44
N THR A 48 13.32 18.12 7.61
CA THR A 48 14.49 17.26 7.81
C THR A 48 14.14 15.84 8.28
N LEU A 49 12.85 15.61 8.58
CA LEU A 49 12.36 14.32 9.04
C LEU A 49 12.16 13.36 7.87
N SER A 50 12.36 12.06 8.13
CA SER A 50 11.95 11.01 7.19
C SER A 50 10.44 11.03 6.96
N GLY A 51 9.97 10.44 5.86
CA GLY A 51 8.54 10.35 5.56
C GLY A 51 7.74 9.69 6.67
N GLY A 52 8.23 8.56 7.20
CA GLY A 52 7.60 7.87 8.32
C GLY A 52 7.57 8.71 9.59
N GLN A 53 8.67 9.39 9.95
CA GLN A 53 8.69 10.30 11.10
C GLN A 53 7.70 11.46 10.92
N ARG A 54 7.62 12.01 9.72
CA ARG A 54 6.69 13.10 9.39
C ARG A 54 5.24 12.67 9.57
N ARG A 55 4.88 11.48 9.11
CA ARG A 55 3.53 10.91 9.29
C ARG A 55 3.22 10.64 10.76
N ARG A 56 4.18 10.10 11.53
CA ARG A 56 4.01 9.90 12.99
C ARG A 56 3.82 11.21 13.74
N VAL A 57 4.54 12.28 13.37
CA VAL A 57 4.33 13.62 13.94
C VAL A 57 2.95 14.17 13.57
N GLU A 58 2.48 13.96 12.34
CA GLU A 58 1.15 14.39 11.94
C GLU A 58 0.05 13.63 12.68
N LEU A 59 0.20 12.33 12.85
CA LEU A 59 -0.70 11.51 13.66
C LEU A 59 -0.69 12.00 15.11
N ALA A 60 0.48 12.22 15.73
CA ALA A 60 0.60 12.78 17.07
C ALA A 60 -0.15 14.09 17.22
N ARG A 61 -0.04 14.99 16.25
CA ARG A 61 -0.76 16.27 16.21
C ARG A 61 -2.28 16.10 16.19
N ILE A 62 -2.78 15.12 15.41
CA ILE A 62 -4.22 14.82 15.32
C ILE A 62 -4.71 14.26 16.65
N LEU A 63 -4.00 13.29 17.23
CA LEU A 63 -4.37 12.68 18.51
C LEU A 63 -4.35 13.70 19.66
N PHE A 64 -3.38 14.60 19.66
CA PHE A 64 -3.27 15.68 20.66
C PHE A 64 -4.34 16.77 20.50
N SER A 65 -4.92 16.95 19.29
CA SER A 65 -5.85 18.06 19.02
C SER A 65 -7.16 18.02 19.79
N ASN A 66 -7.43 16.91 20.50
CA ASN A 66 -8.67 16.67 21.27
C ASN A 66 -9.94 17.01 20.47
N ALA A 67 -9.96 16.61 19.19
CA ALA A 67 -11.05 16.91 18.28
C ALA A 67 -12.31 16.10 18.63
N ASP A 68 -13.49 16.69 18.42
CA ASP A 68 -14.77 15.98 18.60
C ASP A 68 -14.95 14.80 17.62
N THR A 69 -14.31 14.89 16.45
CA THR A 69 -14.33 13.85 15.43
C THR A 69 -12.97 13.74 14.75
N MET A 70 -12.46 12.52 14.66
CA MET A 70 -11.22 12.19 13.95
C MET A 70 -11.50 11.47 12.63
N LEU A 71 -10.77 11.87 11.57
CA LEU A 71 -10.74 11.20 10.27
C LEU A 71 -9.32 10.69 10.06
N LEU A 72 -9.16 9.38 10.04
CA LEU A 72 -7.85 8.73 9.93
C LEU A 72 -7.81 7.87 8.66
N ASP A 73 -6.77 8.07 7.86
CA ASP A 73 -6.49 7.30 6.65
C ASP A 73 -5.22 6.49 6.86
N GLU A 74 -5.37 5.16 6.93
CA GLU A 74 -4.28 4.19 7.18
C GLU A 74 -3.37 4.59 8.35
N PRO A 75 -3.90 4.80 9.57
CA PRO A 75 -3.13 5.35 10.68
C PRO A 75 -2.08 4.39 11.24
N THR A 76 -2.17 3.10 10.92
CA THR A 76 -1.21 2.07 11.37
C THR A 76 0.01 1.96 10.45
N ASN A 77 -0.03 2.56 9.26
CA ASN A 77 1.10 2.54 8.34
C ASN A 77 2.33 3.25 8.91
N HIS A 78 3.49 2.67 8.78
CA HIS A 78 4.78 3.16 9.28
C HIS A 78 4.90 3.22 10.81
N LEU A 79 4.03 2.52 11.54
CA LEU A 79 4.14 2.30 12.97
C LEU A 79 4.76 0.93 13.23
N ASP A 80 5.51 0.83 14.32
CA ASP A 80 5.96 -0.44 14.87
C ASP A 80 4.85 -1.14 15.67
N ALA A 81 5.06 -2.39 16.04
CA ALA A 81 4.05 -3.20 16.72
C ALA A 81 3.56 -2.58 18.04
N ASP A 82 4.47 -2.00 18.82
CA ASP A 82 4.13 -1.37 20.11
C ASP A 82 3.29 -0.11 19.91
N SER A 83 3.67 0.74 18.95
CA SER A 83 2.88 1.93 18.59
C SER A 83 1.50 1.57 18.03
N ILE A 84 1.37 0.49 17.25
CA ILE A 84 0.07 -0.01 16.77
C ILE A 84 -0.81 -0.45 17.93
N LEU A 85 -0.28 -1.23 18.88
CA LEU A 85 -1.03 -1.68 20.06
C LEU A 85 -1.51 -0.49 20.89
N TRP A 86 -0.63 0.47 21.13
CA TRP A 86 -0.99 1.69 21.84
C TRP A 86 -2.06 2.51 21.10
N LEU A 87 -1.92 2.68 19.78
CA LEU A 87 -2.91 3.42 18.97
C LEU A 87 -4.28 2.75 18.98
N ARG A 88 -4.32 1.42 18.91
CA ARG A 88 -5.57 0.63 19.01
C ARG A 88 -6.27 0.89 20.34
N ASP A 89 -5.52 0.88 21.45
CA ASP A 89 -6.07 1.15 22.79
C ASP A 89 -6.50 2.62 22.93
N PHE A 90 -5.76 3.57 22.39
CA PHE A 90 -6.13 4.97 22.37
C PHE A 90 -7.45 5.19 21.62
N LEU A 91 -7.57 4.66 20.40
CA LEU A 91 -8.78 4.82 19.58
C LEU A 91 -10.00 4.09 20.15
N LYS A 92 -9.81 2.96 20.82
CA LYS A 92 -10.87 2.25 21.53
C LYS A 92 -11.47 3.09 22.66
N ASN A 93 -10.64 3.85 23.37
CA ASN A 93 -11.05 4.69 24.50
C ASN A 93 -11.47 6.10 24.07
N PHE A 94 -11.33 6.44 22.79
CA PHE A 94 -11.75 7.73 22.27
C PHE A 94 -13.26 7.88 22.30
N SER A 95 -13.75 8.94 22.97
CA SER A 95 -15.19 9.17 23.19
C SER A 95 -15.87 9.94 22.04
N GLY A 96 -15.10 10.52 21.13
CA GLY A 96 -15.59 11.30 19.98
C GLY A 96 -16.03 10.45 18.79
N GLY A 97 -16.38 11.11 17.71
CA GLY A 97 -16.63 10.46 16.42
C GLY A 97 -15.33 9.98 15.79
N LEU A 98 -15.30 8.74 15.28
CA LEU A 98 -14.15 8.20 14.57
C LEU A 98 -14.57 7.65 13.21
N MET A 99 -13.91 8.12 12.15
CA MET A 99 -13.96 7.50 10.83
C MET A 99 -12.54 7.07 10.45
N VAL A 100 -12.36 5.80 10.17
CA VAL A 100 -11.05 5.23 9.87
C VAL A 100 -11.12 4.43 8.55
N ILE A 101 -10.11 4.61 7.73
CA ILE A 101 -9.79 3.73 6.61
C ILE A 101 -8.55 2.96 7.04
N SER A 102 -8.60 1.63 7.01
CA SER A 102 -7.47 0.80 7.42
C SER A 102 -7.55 -0.61 6.83
N HIS A 103 -6.39 -1.23 6.67
CA HIS A 103 -6.25 -2.65 6.38
C HIS A 103 -5.99 -3.49 7.64
N ASP A 104 -5.80 -2.84 8.78
CA ASP A 104 -5.59 -3.49 10.08
C ASP A 104 -6.90 -4.08 10.60
N VAL A 105 -7.03 -5.41 10.47
CA VAL A 105 -8.23 -6.15 10.85
C VAL A 105 -8.51 -6.04 12.36
N ASP A 106 -7.47 -6.09 13.18
CA ASP A 106 -7.61 -6.04 14.64
C ASP A 106 -8.07 -4.66 15.10
N LEU A 107 -7.53 -3.59 14.49
CA LEU A 107 -8.02 -2.23 14.72
C LEU A 107 -9.50 -2.12 14.37
N MET A 108 -9.89 -2.65 13.20
CA MET A 108 -11.27 -2.61 12.71
C MET A 108 -12.21 -3.40 13.63
N GLU A 109 -11.81 -4.57 14.10
CA GLU A 109 -12.61 -5.37 15.05
C GLU A 109 -12.79 -4.68 16.40
N LEU A 110 -11.78 -3.93 16.84
CA LEU A 110 -11.75 -3.31 18.16
C LEU A 110 -12.58 -2.03 18.25
N VAL A 111 -12.54 -1.19 17.20
CA VAL A 111 -13.08 0.19 17.26
C VAL A 111 -14.32 0.39 16.40
N VAL A 112 -14.58 -0.45 15.39
CA VAL A 112 -15.62 -0.18 14.38
C VAL A 112 -16.97 -0.76 14.81
N ASN A 113 -17.99 0.10 14.81
CA ASN A 113 -19.40 -0.27 15.05
C ASN A 113 -20.30 -0.09 13.82
N ARG A 114 -19.77 0.52 12.75
CA ARG A 114 -20.45 0.78 11.48
C ARG A 114 -19.44 0.73 10.34
N VAL A 115 -19.81 0.12 9.21
CA VAL A 115 -18.95 0.02 8.03
C VAL A 115 -19.62 0.71 6.85
N PHE A 116 -18.86 1.54 6.15
CA PHE A 116 -19.22 2.12 4.85
C PHE A 116 -18.40 1.41 3.77
N TYR A 117 -19.07 0.64 2.93
CA TYR A 117 -18.44 -0.02 1.80
C TYR A 117 -18.66 0.77 0.52
N LEU A 118 -17.59 1.29 -0.06
CA LEU A 118 -17.61 1.98 -1.34
C LEU A 118 -17.55 0.94 -2.45
N ASP A 119 -18.68 0.73 -3.13
CA ASP A 119 -18.73 -0.16 -4.29
C ASP A 119 -18.43 0.65 -5.55
N ALA A 120 -17.20 0.56 -6.03
CA ALA A 120 -16.75 1.26 -7.23
C ALA A 120 -17.50 0.81 -8.49
N ASN A 121 -17.96 -0.45 -8.54
CA ASN A 121 -18.68 -1.00 -9.68
C ASN A 121 -20.09 -0.41 -9.82
N ARG A 122 -20.76 -0.21 -8.69
CA ARG A 122 -22.11 0.36 -8.64
C ARG A 122 -22.13 1.86 -8.41
N CYS A 123 -20.98 2.46 -8.10
CA CYS A 123 -20.84 3.87 -7.70
C CYS A 123 -21.79 4.25 -6.53
N VAL A 124 -21.92 3.37 -5.54
CA VAL A 124 -22.77 3.54 -4.36
C VAL A 124 -21.99 3.22 -3.09
N ILE A 125 -22.50 3.74 -1.97
CA ILE A 125 -22.00 3.42 -0.63
C ILE A 125 -23.03 2.53 0.05
N ASP A 126 -22.65 1.28 0.31
CA ASP A 126 -23.44 0.38 1.14
C ASP A 126 -23.09 0.61 2.61
N GLN A 127 -24.08 0.81 3.45
CA GLN A 127 -23.89 1.07 4.88
C GLN A 127 -24.33 -0.13 5.70
N TYR A 128 -23.42 -0.61 6.55
CA TYR A 128 -23.65 -1.72 7.47
C TYR A 128 -23.54 -1.21 8.92
N ASN A 129 -24.64 -1.28 9.68
CA ASN A 129 -24.68 -0.87 11.10
C ASN A 129 -24.31 -2.05 11.99
N MET A 130 -23.09 -2.54 11.86
CA MET A 130 -22.56 -3.68 12.61
C MET A 130 -21.04 -3.62 12.66
N GLY A 131 -20.44 -4.34 13.64
CA GLY A 131 -18.99 -4.46 13.74
C GLY A 131 -18.38 -5.26 12.59
N TRP A 132 -17.06 -5.14 12.45
CA TRP A 132 -16.28 -5.64 11.31
C TRP A 132 -16.52 -7.11 10.99
N LYS A 133 -16.46 -8.00 11.98
CA LYS A 133 -16.64 -9.45 11.80
C LYS A 133 -18.00 -9.82 11.23
N ASN A 134 -19.06 -9.20 11.75
CA ASN A 134 -20.44 -9.43 11.26
C ASN A 134 -20.60 -8.87 9.84
N TYR A 135 -19.97 -7.74 9.55
CA TYR A 135 -19.96 -7.15 8.21
C TYR A 135 -19.36 -8.09 7.17
N LEU A 136 -18.21 -8.71 7.44
CA LEU A 136 -17.59 -9.66 6.50
C LEU A 136 -18.55 -10.80 6.16
N THR A 137 -19.18 -11.40 7.16
CA THR A 137 -20.16 -12.49 6.96
C THR A 137 -21.38 -12.01 6.16
N GLN A 138 -21.90 -10.81 6.49
CA GLN A 138 -23.07 -10.27 5.79
C GLN A 138 -22.74 -9.92 4.34
N ARG A 139 -21.56 -9.35 4.09
CA ARG A 139 -21.07 -9.02 2.75
C ARG A 139 -20.98 -10.27 1.87
N GLU A 140 -20.39 -11.34 2.37
CA GLU A 140 -20.29 -12.62 1.65
C GLU A 140 -21.69 -13.17 1.27
N GLN A 141 -22.64 -13.12 2.22
CA GLN A 141 -24.00 -13.52 1.95
C GLN A 141 -24.68 -12.64 0.89
N ASP A 142 -24.48 -11.33 0.95
CA ASP A 142 -25.02 -10.39 -0.01
C ASP A 142 -24.43 -10.58 -1.41
N GLU A 143 -23.13 -10.84 -1.52
CA GLU A 143 -22.47 -11.17 -2.79
C GLU A 143 -23.03 -12.48 -3.39
N HIS A 144 -23.16 -13.51 -2.58
CA HIS A 144 -23.77 -14.77 -3.01
C HIS A 144 -25.22 -14.60 -3.44
N ARG A 145 -26.01 -13.79 -2.73
CA ARG A 145 -27.41 -13.47 -3.11
C ARG A 145 -27.45 -12.74 -4.45
N ARG A 146 -26.65 -11.68 -4.61
CA ARG A 146 -26.55 -10.89 -5.86
C ARG A 146 -26.14 -11.78 -7.04
N LYS A 147 -25.14 -12.65 -6.86
CA LYS A 147 -24.71 -13.58 -7.89
C LYS A 147 -25.83 -14.53 -8.32
N ARG A 148 -26.61 -15.07 -7.37
CA ARG A 148 -27.77 -15.94 -7.66
C ARG A 148 -28.88 -15.16 -8.39
N GLU A 149 -29.19 -13.95 -7.95
CA GLU A 149 -30.18 -13.07 -8.59
C GLU A 149 -29.80 -12.76 -10.03
N ARG A 150 -28.52 -12.46 -10.28
CA ARG A 150 -27.97 -12.22 -11.63
C ARG A 150 -28.12 -13.45 -12.52
N VAL A 151 -27.70 -14.62 -12.09
CA VAL A 151 -27.82 -15.86 -12.84
C VAL A 151 -29.29 -16.16 -13.16
N ASN A 152 -30.21 -15.93 -12.22
CA ASN A 152 -31.62 -16.14 -12.42
C ASN A 152 -32.24 -15.12 -13.40
N ALA A 153 -31.86 -13.84 -13.30
CA ALA A 153 -32.32 -12.80 -14.22
C ALA A 153 -31.79 -13.05 -15.64
N GLN A 154 -30.53 -13.44 -15.79
CA GLN A 154 -29.94 -13.81 -17.08
C GLN A 154 -30.65 -15.03 -17.72
N LYS A 155 -30.93 -16.08 -16.93
CA LYS A 155 -31.70 -17.24 -17.40
C LYS A 155 -33.10 -16.83 -17.87
N LYS A 156 -33.81 -15.98 -17.12
CA LYS A 156 -35.13 -15.47 -17.48
C LYS A 156 -35.09 -14.61 -18.76
N ALA A 157 -34.07 -13.74 -18.88
CA ALA A 157 -33.92 -12.90 -20.06
C ALA A 157 -33.63 -13.75 -21.32
N ASN A 158 -32.74 -14.74 -21.21
CA ASN A 158 -32.43 -15.66 -22.31
C ASN A 158 -33.67 -16.45 -22.73
N ALA A 159 -34.45 -16.98 -21.80
CA ALA A 159 -35.69 -17.69 -22.09
C ALA A 159 -36.72 -16.79 -22.80
N LEU A 160 -36.86 -15.53 -22.37
CA LEU A 160 -37.75 -14.57 -23.05
C LEU A 160 -37.27 -14.23 -24.46
N MET A 161 -35.97 -14.07 -24.67
CA MET A 161 -35.38 -13.82 -26.00
C MET A 161 -35.59 -15.01 -26.92
N GLU A 162 -35.38 -16.24 -26.44
CA GLU A 162 -35.56 -17.46 -27.21
C GLU A 162 -37.04 -17.63 -27.61
N GLN A 163 -37.97 -17.38 -26.69
CA GLN A 163 -39.39 -17.40 -26.95
C GLN A 163 -39.83 -16.31 -27.94
N ALA A 164 -39.28 -15.09 -27.81
CA ALA A 164 -39.51 -14.01 -28.74
C ALA A 164 -39.03 -14.34 -30.16
N ASN A 165 -37.85 -14.96 -30.29
CA ASN A 165 -37.31 -15.38 -31.57
C ASN A 165 -38.17 -16.45 -32.27
N LYS A 166 -38.69 -17.43 -31.50
CA LYS A 166 -39.66 -18.44 -32.02
C LYS A 166 -40.96 -17.80 -32.50
N MET A 167 -41.42 -16.72 -31.83
CA MET A 167 -42.65 -16.01 -32.22
C MET A 167 -42.46 -15.04 -33.38
N ARG A 168 -41.27 -14.51 -33.58
CA ARG A 168 -40.94 -13.52 -34.64
C ARG A 168 -41.20 -14.03 -36.05
N ALA A 169 -41.18 -15.36 -36.26
CA ALA A 169 -41.45 -16.00 -37.50
C ALA A 169 -42.94 -15.90 -37.97
N LYS A 170 -43.86 -15.47 -37.10
CA LYS A 170 -45.28 -15.31 -37.41
C LYS A 170 -45.71 -13.83 -37.31
N ALA A 171 -46.08 -13.23 -38.44
CA ALA A 171 -46.45 -11.80 -38.54
C ALA A 171 -47.51 -11.35 -37.54
N THR A 172 -48.48 -12.20 -37.18
CA THR A 172 -49.53 -11.93 -36.19
C THR A 172 -49.04 -11.85 -34.73
N LYS A 173 -47.81 -12.27 -34.46
CA LYS A 173 -47.21 -12.31 -33.09
C LYS A 173 -46.05 -11.32 -32.92
N ALA A 174 -45.77 -10.49 -33.91
CA ALA A 174 -44.66 -9.55 -33.91
C ALA A 174 -44.66 -8.58 -32.72
N VAL A 175 -45.85 -8.04 -32.34
CA VAL A 175 -46.03 -7.12 -31.20
C VAL A 175 -45.70 -7.83 -29.88
N ALA A 176 -46.19 -9.05 -29.71
CA ALA A 176 -45.93 -9.83 -28.51
C ALA A 176 -44.44 -10.18 -28.35
N ALA A 177 -43.78 -10.57 -29.48
CA ALA A 177 -42.33 -10.81 -29.51
C ALA A 177 -41.53 -9.56 -29.13
N GLN A 178 -41.95 -8.37 -29.61
CA GLN A 178 -41.28 -7.11 -29.29
C GLN A 178 -41.42 -6.73 -27.81
N GLN A 179 -42.59 -7.02 -27.22
CA GLN A 179 -42.77 -6.82 -25.76
C GLN A 179 -41.92 -7.77 -24.93
N MET A 180 -41.72 -9.03 -25.34
CA MET A 180 -40.82 -9.98 -24.66
C MET A 180 -39.38 -9.53 -24.74
N ILE A 181 -38.93 -9.03 -25.90
CA ILE A 181 -37.57 -8.47 -26.06
C ILE A 181 -37.37 -7.27 -25.12
N LYS A 182 -38.31 -6.32 -25.10
CA LYS A 182 -38.22 -5.18 -24.17
C LYS A 182 -38.21 -5.60 -22.70
N ARG A 183 -38.90 -6.67 -22.32
CA ARG A 183 -38.86 -7.21 -20.96
C ARG A 183 -37.50 -7.86 -20.65
N ALA A 184 -36.95 -8.63 -21.61
CA ALA A 184 -35.61 -9.21 -21.48
C ALA A 184 -34.53 -8.14 -21.37
N GLU A 185 -34.58 -7.10 -22.22
CA GLU A 185 -33.68 -5.97 -22.16
C GLU A 185 -33.78 -5.21 -20.83
N LYS A 186 -34.98 -5.03 -20.30
CA LYS A 186 -35.19 -4.40 -18.98
C LYS A 186 -34.57 -5.22 -17.84
N LEU A 187 -34.70 -6.57 -17.90
CA LEU A 187 -34.05 -7.46 -16.95
C LEU A 187 -32.52 -7.39 -17.06
N LEU A 188 -31.99 -7.30 -18.28
CA LEU A 188 -30.55 -7.19 -18.52
C LEU A 188 -29.99 -5.81 -18.15
N ARG A 189 -30.72 -4.71 -18.42
CA ARG A 189 -30.30 -3.38 -17.99
C ARG A 189 -30.12 -3.27 -16.49
N GLY A 190 -30.98 -3.91 -15.70
CA GLY A 190 -30.78 -3.97 -14.25
C GLY A 190 -29.55 -4.78 -13.81
N LEU A 191 -28.90 -5.51 -14.74
CA LEU A 191 -27.65 -6.23 -14.52
C LEU A 191 -26.43 -5.48 -15.09
N GLU A 192 -26.64 -4.58 -16.04
CA GLU A 192 -25.55 -3.78 -16.69
C GLU A 192 -25.04 -2.67 -15.78
N ASP A 193 -25.80 -2.25 -14.78
CA ASP A 193 -25.33 -1.31 -13.75
C ASP A 193 -24.28 -1.92 -12.79
N GLU A 194 -24.05 -3.23 -12.86
CA GLU A 194 -22.88 -3.86 -12.30
C GLU A 194 -21.77 -3.85 -13.35
N ARG A 195 -20.91 -2.83 -13.31
CA ARG A 195 -19.65 -2.86 -14.04
C ARG A 195 -18.89 -4.13 -13.68
N GLN A 196 -18.13 -4.66 -14.63
CA GLN A 196 -17.32 -5.88 -14.50
C GLN A 196 -16.61 -5.90 -13.15
N SER A 197 -16.57 -7.09 -12.51
CA SER A 197 -15.76 -7.36 -11.31
C SER A 197 -14.44 -6.60 -11.39
N ASP A 198 -14.00 -6.05 -10.27
CA ASP A 198 -12.75 -5.30 -10.18
C ASP A 198 -11.71 -5.95 -11.07
N LYS A 199 -11.30 -5.24 -12.11
CA LYS A 199 -10.21 -5.72 -12.94
C LYS A 199 -8.98 -5.72 -12.05
N VAL A 200 -8.45 -6.88 -11.78
CA VAL A 200 -7.19 -7.01 -11.06
C VAL A 200 -6.07 -6.85 -12.07
N ALA A 201 -5.06 -6.10 -11.71
CA ALA A 201 -3.87 -5.94 -12.53
C ALA A 201 -3.21 -7.32 -12.72
N ALA A 202 -3.08 -7.80 -13.96
CA ALA A 202 -2.39 -9.06 -14.22
C ALA A 202 -0.87 -8.82 -14.22
N ILE A 203 -0.26 -8.94 -13.04
CA ILE A 203 1.16 -8.66 -12.84
C ILE A 203 1.99 -9.88 -13.25
N ARG A 204 2.86 -9.70 -14.25
CA ARG A 204 3.86 -10.68 -14.63
C ARG A 204 5.19 -10.00 -14.90
N PHE A 205 6.22 -10.41 -14.14
CA PHE A 205 7.58 -10.00 -14.48
C PHE A 205 8.05 -10.74 -15.73
N PRO A 206 8.72 -10.04 -16.65
CA PRO A 206 9.35 -10.70 -17.80
C PRO A 206 10.49 -11.61 -17.34
N ASP A 207 10.95 -12.48 -18.22
CA ASP A 207 12.15 -13.26 -17.98
C ASP A 207 13.32 -12.31 -17.73
N PRO A 208 14.13 -12.57 -16.69
CA PRO A 208 15.25 -11.70 -16.34
C PRO A 208 16.28 -11.63 -17.47
N ALA A 209 16.83 -10.44 -17.72
CA ALA A 209 17.90 -10.26 -18.68
C ALA A 209 19.10 -11.15 -18.34
N PRO A 210 19.85 -11.69 -19.31
CA PRO A 210 21.04 -12.49 -19.07
C PRO A 210 22.07 -11.70 -18.27
N CYS A 211 22.62 -12.32 -17.20
CA CYS A 211 23.66 -11.72 -16.36
C CYS A 211 24.69 -12.74 -15.92
N GLY A 212 25.77 -12.26 -15.33
CA GLY A 212 26.82 -13.09 -14.70
C GLY A 212 26.26 -13.93 -13.53
N LYS A 213 27.15 -14.72 -12.88
CA LYS A 213 26.77 -15.55 -11.72
C LYS A 213 26.32 -14.67 -10.55
N THR A 214 27.10 -13.63 -10.24
CA THR A 214 26.84 -12.68 -9.15
C THR A 214 26.62 -11.30 -9.74
N PRO A 215 25.36 -10.93 -10.09
CA PRO A 215 25.04 -9.63 -10.72
C PRO A 215 25.19 -8.45 -9.76
N LEU A 216 25.14 -8.66 -8.44
CA LEU A 216 25.26 -7.61 -7.45
C LEU A 216 26.02 -8.10 -6.23
N SER A 217 26.98 -7.30 -5.74
CA SER A 217 27.65 -7.56 -4.47
C SER A 217 27.95 -6.25 -3.75
N ALA A 218 27.96 -6.32 -2.44
CA ALA A 218 28.33 -5.25 -1.52
C ALA A 218 29.46 -5.74 -0.65
N GLN A 219 30.46 -4.89 -0.40
CA GLN A 219 31.66 -5.22 0.39
C GLN A 219 31.93 -4.11 1.41
N GLY A 220 31.87 -4.46 2.70
CA GLY A 220 32.18 -3.56 3.81
C GLY A 220 31.33 -2.29 3.87
N LEU A 221 30.05 -2.36 3.46
CA LEU A 221 29.20 -1.18 3.42
C LEU A 221 28.90 -0.66 4.81
N SER A 222 29.17 0.63 5.02
CA SER A 222 28.80 1.34 6.25
C SER A 222 28.10 2.64 5.94
N LYS A 223 27.17 3.05 6.80
CA LYS A 223 26.44 4.31 6.66
C LYS A 223 26.12 4.93 8.00
N SER A 224 26.34 6.25 8.08
CA SER A 224 25.98 7.10 9.21
C SER A 224 25.30 8.37 8.74
N TYR A 225 24.40 8.91 9.53
CA TYR A 225 23.81 10.23 9.31
C TYR A 225 24.16 11.14 10.50
N GLY A 226 25.15 12.01 10.30
CA GLY A 226 25.71 12.81 11.38
C GLY A 226 26.38 11.95 12.43
N SER A 227 25.89 11.99 13.68
CA SER A 227 26.38 11.14 14.77
C SER A 227 25.66 9.79 14.90
N LEU A 228 24.65 9.53 14.08
CA LEU A 228 23.88 8.29 14.13
C LEU A 228 24.49 7.28 13.16
N GLU A 229 25.13 6.27 13.69
CA GLU A 229 25.55 5.08 12.95
C GLU A 229 24.31 4.23 12.64
N ILE A 230 24.12 3.88 11.36
CA ILE A 230 22.97 3.09 10.91
C ILE A 230 23.34 1.61 10.85
N PHE A 231 24.40 1.27 10.16
CA PHE A 231 25.01 -0.06 10.12
C PHE A 231 26.47 0.05 9.69
N THR A 232 27.25 -0.96 10.02
CA THR A 232 28.66 -1.05 9.69
C THR A 232 29.00 -2.41 9.11
N ASP A 233 29.94 -2.40 8.16
CA ASP A 233 30.62 -3.59 7.61
C ASP A 233 29.65 -4.65 7.04
N VAL A 234 28.65 -4.20 6.25
CA VAL A 234 27.71 -5.11 5.59
C VAL A 234 28.35 -5.70 4.34
N ASP A 235 28.50 -7.02 4.34
CA ASP A 235 28.86 -7.83 3.18
C ASP A 235 27.62 -8.56 2.65
N LEU A 236 27.40 -8.52 1.33
CA LEU A 236 26.28 -9.19 0.71
C LEU A 236 26.62 -9.56 -0.74
N ALA A 237 26.45 -10.82 -1.11
CA ALA A 237 26.60 -11.29 -2.48
C ALA A 237 25.26 -11.85 -2.99
N ILE A 238 24.75 -11.26 -4.07
CA ILE A 238 23.48 -11.65 -4.70
C ILE A 238 23.80 -12.43 -5.97
N ASP A 239 23.60 -13.72 -5.92
CA ASP A 239 23.75 -14.59 -7.07
C ASP A 239 22.48 -14.58 -7.94
N ARG A 240 22.61 -15.01 -9.18
CA ARG A 240 21.47 -15.11 -10.09
C ARG A 240 20.40 -16.05 -9.53
N GLY A 241 19.19 -15.55 -9.36
CA GLY A 241 18.05 -16.27 -8.80
C GLY A 241 18.02 -16.32 -7.27
N SER A 242 19.01 -15.73 -6.56
CA SER A 242 18.99 -15.63 -5.11
C SER A 242 17.77 -14.88 -4.58
N ARG A 243 17.26 -15.33 -3.45
CA ARG A 243 16.13 -14.73 -2.74
C ARG A 243 16.55 -14.39 -1.32
N VAL A 244 16.69 -13.09 -1.07
CA VAL A 244 17.18 -12.57 0.21
C VAL A 244 16.14 -11.67 0.82
N VAL A 245 15.83 -11.88 2.09
CA VAL A 245 14.99 -10.96 2.89
C VAL A 245 15.89 -10.17 3.83
N VAL A 246 15.62 -8.86 3.96
CA VAL A 246 16.31 -7.98 4.89
C VAL A 246 15.36 -7.65 6.02
N LEU A 247 15.73 -8.03 7.25
CA LEU A 247 14.95 -7.81 8.45
C LEU A 247 15.67 -6.86 9.42
N GLY A 248 14.94 -6.24 10.31
CA GLY A 248 15.44 -5.34 11.34
C GLY A 248 14.37 -4.39 11.81
N LEU A 249 14.54 -3.80 12.97
CA LEU A 249 13.60 -2.83 13.54
C LEU A 249 13.49 -1.57 12.66
N ASN A 250 12.47 -0.76 12.93
CA ASN A 250 12.32 0.54 12.28
C ASN A 250 13.54 1.43 12.60
N GLY A 251 14.12 2.02 11.55
CA GLY A 251 15.35 2.79 11.69
C GLY A 251 16.67 1.99 11.58
N ALA A 252 16.62 0.66 11.48
CA ALA A 252 17.81 -0.19 11.32
C ALA A 252 18.54 -0.02 9.97
N GLY A 253 18.00 0.82 9.06
CA GLY A 253 18.68 1.14 7.80
C GLY A 253 18.29 0.27 6.61
N LYS A 254 17.21 -0.50 6.68
CA LYS A 254 16.73 -1.38 5.59
C LYS A 254 16.59 -0.64 4.26
N THR A 255 15.84 0.45 4.23
CA THR A 255 15.67 1.33 3.05
C THR A 255 16.98 1.95 2.61
N THR A 256 17.84 2.36 3.55
CA THR A 256 19.16 2.93 3.25
C THR A 256 20.05 1.92 2.53
N LEU A 257 20.05 0.66 2.99
CA LEU A 257 20.78 -0.41 2.32
C LEU A 257 20.27 -0.63 0.89
N LEU A 258 18.96 -0.74 0.69
CA LEU A 258 18.38 -0.89 -0.66
C LEU A 258 18.72 0.29 -1.59
N ARG A 259 18.70 1.52 -1.08
CA ARG A 259 19.12 2.72 -1.84
C ARG A 259 20.59 2.69 -2.22
N MET A 260 21.46 2.20 -1.33
CA MET A 260 22.88 2.03 -1.64
C MET A 260 23.08 0.95 -2.70
N LEU A 261 22.43 -0.21 -2.57
CA LEU A 261 22.46 -1.27 -3.57
C LEU A 261 21.92 -0.83 -4.93
N ALA A 262 20.93 0.09 -4.94
CA ALA A 262 20.38 0.70 -6.15
C ALA A 262 21.27 1.83 -6.73
N GLY A 263 22.34 2.24 -6.03
CA GLY A 263 23.19 3.35 -6.45
C GLY A 263 22.58 4.75 -6.24
N SER A 264 21.47 4.84 -5.49
CA SER A 264 20.78 6.12 -5.20
C SER A 264 21.40 6.86 -4.00
N THR A 265 22.19 6.17 -3.18
CA THR A 265 22.89 6.73 -2.00
C THR A 265 24.29 6.16 -1.97
N GLU A 266 25.29 7.02 -1.75
CA GLU A 266 26.66 6.59 -1.60
C GLU A 266 26.93 6.07 -0.18
N PRO A 267 27.69 4.94 -0.03
CA PRO A 267 28.16 4.48 1.27
C PRO A 267 29.22 5.45 1.83
N ASP A 268 29.39 5.44 3.16
CA ASP A 268 30.49 6.17 3.81
C ASP A 268 31.80 5.38 3.69
N THR A 269 31.72 4.04 3.78
CA THR A 269 32.82 3.09 3.52
C THR A 269 32.28 1.88 2.76
N GLY A 270 33.19 1.16 2.11
CA GLY A 270 32.86 -0.01 1.30
C GLY A 270 32.43 0.36 -0.12
N GLU A 271 32.04 -0.63 -0.90
CA GLU A 271 31.61 -0.42 -2.29
C GLU A 271 30.53 -1.41 -2.71
N VAL A 272 29.70 -0.95 -3.67
CA VAL A 272 28.72 -1.79 -4.37
C VAL A 272 29.27 -2.13 -5.74
N VAL A 273 29.39 -3.41 -6.04
CA VAL A 273 29.92 -3.90 -7.32
C VAL A 273 28.81 -4.51 -8.16
N TYR A 274 28.60 -3.93 -9.35
CA TYR A 274 27.66 -4.45 -10.33
C TYR A 274 28.37 -5.41 -11.29
N GLY A 275 27.91 -6.65 -11.30
CA GLY A 275 28.45 -7.69 -12.17
C GLY A 275 28.07 -7.50 -13.65
N HIS A 276 28.66 -8.36 -14.51
CA HIS A 276 28.38 -8.29 -15.94
C HIS A 276 26.90 -8.47 -16.28
N GLY A 277 26.34 -7.53 -17.02
CA GLY A 277 24.94 -7.56 -17.45
C GLY A 277 23.94 -7.32 -16.34
N ALA A 278 24.36 -6.80 -15.18
CA ALA A 278 23.45 -6.41 -14.09
C ALA A 278 22.45 -5.36 -14.55
N LYS A 279 21.16 -5.65 -14.37
CA LYS A 279 20.06 -4.73 -14.56
C LYS A 279 19.23 -4.71 -13.29
N LEU A 280 19.28 -3.61 -12.58
CA LEU A 280 18.58 -3.45 -11.31
C LEU A 280 17.18 -2.87 -11.56
N GLY A 281 16.20 -3.42 -10.86
CA GLY A 281 14.88 -2.83 -10.70
C GLY A 281 14.69 -2.48 -9.24
N TYR A 282 14.51 -1.20 -8.92
CA TYR A 282 14.28 -0.74 -7.55
C TYR A 282 12.83 -0.32 -7.39
N PHE A 283 12.19 -0.79 -6.33
CA PHE A 283 10.86 -0.38 -5.91
C PHE A 283 10.99 0.30 -4.54
N ALA A 284 10.79 1.61 -4.51
CA ALA A 284 10.92 2.43 -3.31
C ALA A 284 9.59 2.57 -2.57
N GLN A 285 9.64 2.58 -1.25
CA GLN A 285 8.48 2.66 -0.36
C GLN A 285 7.59 3.89 -0.61
N GLU A 286 8.15 5.06 -0.89
CA GLU A 286 7.40 6.33 -1.05
C GLU A 286 7.22 6.76 -2.52
N HIS A 287 7.34 5.85 -3.48
CA HIS A 287 7.23 6.17 -4.92
C HIS A 287 8.21 7.26 -5.39
N GLU A 288 9.35 7.43 -4.71
CA GLU A 288 10.38 8.44 -4.99
C GLU A 288 10.94 8.35 -6.42
N ILE A 289 10.73 7.21 -7.09
CA ILE A 289 11.20 6.96 -8.45
C ILE A 289 10.29 7.62 -9.49
N LEU A 290 9.04 7.93 -9.11
CA LEU A 290 8.08 8.55 -10.02
C LEU A 290 8.24 10.07 -10.04
N ASP A 291 8.41 10.61 -11.24
CA ASP A 291 8.37 12.05 -11.47
C ASP A 291 6.90 12.51 -11.50
N GLY A 292 6.48 13.24 -10.48
CA GLY A 292 5.10 13.70 -10.33
C GLY A 292 4.63 14.65 -11.43
N ASP A 293 5.56 15.38 -12.05
CA ASP A 293 5.26 16.36 -13.11
C ASP A 293 5.11 15.68 -14.48
N ARG A 294 5.64 14.45 -14.63
CA ARG A 294 5.49 13.65 -15.85
C ARG A 294 4.22 12.84 -15.85
N THR A 295 3.75 12.56 -17.05
CA THR A 295 2.60 11.67 -17.24
C THR A 295 2.94 10.22 -16.87
N VAL A 296 1.89 9.40 -16.67
CA VAL A 296 2.03 7.95 -16.47
C VAL A 296 2.84 7.33 -17.62
N PHE A 297 2.56 7.73 -18.86
CA PHE A 297 3.27 7.24 -20.05
C PHE A 297 4.75 7.64 -20.03
N GLU A 298 5.07 8.90 -19.74
CA GLU A 298 6.44 9.40 -19.72
C GLU A 298 7.28 8.75 -18.61
N ASN A 299 6.71 8.49 -17.43
CA ASN A 299 7.36 7.73 -16.38
C ASN A 299 7.74 6.32 -16.85
N MET A 300 6.81 5.62 -17.50
CA MET A 300 7.06 4.29 -18.07
C MET A 300 8.14 4.33 -19.14
N LYS A 301 8.09 5.32 -20.06
CA LYS A 301 9.06 5.46 -21.14
C LYS A 301 10.46 5.78 -20.61
N SER A 302 10.56 6.54 -19.51
CA SER A 302 11.84 6.81 -18.83
C SER A 302 12.45 5.55 -18.23
N ALA A 303 11.64 4.65 -17.66
CA ALA A 303 12.10 3.39 -17.08
C ALA A 303 12.51 2.35 -18.14
N ALA A 304 11.90 2.41 -19.33
CA ALA A 304 12.13 1.45 -20.40
C ALA A 304 12.18 2.17 -21.76
N PRO A 305 13.24 2.93 -22.08
CA PRO A 305 13.35 3.73 -23.28
C PRO A 305 13.34 2.89 -24.57
N ASP A 306 13.80 1.66 -24.48
CA ASP A 306 13.90 0.72 -25.61
C ASP A 306 12.55 0.11 -26.01
N LEU A 307 11.52 0.18 -25.17
CA LEU A 307 10.19 -0.34 -25.49
C LEU A 307 9.46 0.59 -26.45
N ASP A 308 8.76 0.02 -27.43
CA ASP A 308 7.86 0.78 -28.29
C ASP A 308 6.61 1.25 -27.52
N ASP A 309 5.95 2.27 -28.05
CA ASP A 309 4.79 2.89 -27.40
C ASP A 309 3.60 1.92 -27.27
N THR A 310 3.45 0.98 -28.21
CA THR A 310 2.40 -0.04 -28.15
C THR A 310 2.63 -0.99 -26.99
N ARG A 311 3.87 -1.40 -26.77
CA ARG A 311 4.25 -2.28 -25.67
C ARG A 311 4.09 -1.58 -24.33
N VAL A 312 4.52 -0.32 -24.23
CA VAL A 312 4.33 0.53 -23.03
C VAL A 312 2.84 0.61 -22.68
N ARG A 313 1.97 0.94 -23.64
CA ARG A 313 0.52 1.01 -23.43
C ARG A 313 -0.09 -0.35 -23.06
N THR A 314 0.45 -1.45 -23.60
CA THR A 314 0.01 -2.81 -23.26
C THR A 314 0.33 -3.14 -21.81
N ILE A 315 1.55 -2.82 -21.34
CA ILE A 315 1.93 -3.03 -19.95
C ILE A 315 1.07 -2.14 -19.03
N LEU A 316 0.92 -0.84 -19.34
CA LEU A 316 0.07 0.07 -18.58
C LEU A 316 -1.38 -0.45 -18.50
N GLY A 317 -1.92 -0.98 -19.59
CA GLY A 317 -3.25 -1.59 -19.63
C GLY A 317 -3.37 -2.79 -18.71
N SER A 318 -2.33 -3.62 -18.56
CA SER A 318 -2.32 -4.73 -17.61
C SER A 318 -2.31 -4.27 -16.15
N PHE A 319 -1.81 -3.05 -15.88
CA PHE A 319 -1.85 -2.38 -14.58
C PHE A 319 -3.05 -1.44 -14.40
N LEU A 320 -4.08 -1.58 -15.25
CA LEU A 320 -5.34 -0.85 -15.19
C LEU A 320 -5.26 0.64 -15.59
N PHE A 321 -4.18 1.07 -16.21
CA PHE A 321 -4.10 2.40 -16.83
C PHE A 321 -4.55 2.33 -18.27
N SER A 322 -5.68 2.94 -18.62
CA SER A 322 -6.24 2.89 -19.97
C SER A 322 -6.89 4.22 -20.36
N GLY A 323 -6.97 4.48 -21.67
CA GLY A 323 -7.54 5.71 -22.19
C GLY A 323 -6.80 6.94 -21.67
N ASP A 324 -7.55 7.91 -21.11
CA ASP A 324 -7.02 9.20 -20.62
C ASP A 324 -6.15 9.06 -19.35
N ASP A 325 -6.17 7.91 -18.67
CA ASP A 325 -5.35 7.69 -17.47
C ASP A 325 -3.86 7.71 -17.78
N VAL A 326 -3.49 7.31 -18.99
CA VAL A 326 -2.10 7.22 -19.45
C VAL A 326 -1.45 8.60 -19.55
N ASP A 327 -2.24 9.61 -19.86
CA ASP A 327 -1.79 10.99 -20.07
C ASP A 327 -1.91 11.87 -18.81
N LYS A 328 -2.38 11.30 -17.68
CA LYS A 328 -2.44 11.99 -16.39
C LYS A 328 -1.04 12.18 -15.80
N PRO A 329 -0.73 13.33 -15.15
CA PRO A 329 0.48 13.50 -14.36
C PRO A 329 0.53 12.50 -13.21
N ALA A 330 1.69 11.90 -12.93
CA ALA A 330 1.82 10.94 -11.83
C ALA A 330 1.56 11.55 -10.44
N GLY A 331 1.74 12.87 -10.31
CA GLY A 331 1.49 13.60 -9.07
C GLY A 331 0.03 13.53 -8.58
N VAL A 332 -0.95 13.47 -9.50
CA VAL A 332 -2.39 13.45 -9.16
C VAL A 332 -2.93 12.04 -8.89
N LEU A 333 -2.13 11.01 -9.06
CA LEU A 333 -2.51 9.63 -8.79
C LEU A 333 -2.71 9.38 -7.30
N SER A 334 -3.67 8.53 -6.94
CA SER A 334 -3.81 7.99 -5.60
C SER A 334 -2.61 7.13 -5.20
N GLY A 335 -2.42 6.87 -3.90
CA GLY A 335 -1.33 6.01 -3.43
C GLY A 335 -1.30 4.64 -4.11
N GLY A 336 -2.43 3.95 -4.21
CA GLY A 336 -2.53 2.66 -4.89
C GLY A 336 -2.25 2.73 -6.39
N GLU A 337 -2.64 3.83 -7.08
CA GLU A 337 -2.29 4.04 -8.49
C GLU A 337 -0.79 4.29 -8.66
N LYS A 338 -0.17 5.06 -7.77
CA LYS A 338 1.29 5.25 -7.77
C LYS A 338 2.03 3.93 -7.56
N THR A 339 1.56 3.09 -6.62
CA THR A 339 2.10 1.74 -6.41
C THR A 339 2.00 0.90 -7.69
N ARG A 340 0.83 0.87 -8.35
CA ARG A 340 0.66 0.14 -9.62
C ARG A 340 1.55 0.68 -10.73
N LEU A 341 1.73 2.01 -10.84
CA LEU A 341 2.64 2.61 -11.82
C LEU A 341 4.09 2.24 -11.54
N SER A 342 4.55 2.30 -10.29
CA SER A 342 5.91 1.88 -9.89
C SER A 342 6.15 0.40 -10.21
N LEU A 343 5.16 -0.47 -9.99
CA LEU A 343 5.25 -1.88 -10.37
C LEU A 343 5.28 -2.06 -11.89
N ALA A 344 4.52 -1.26 -12.64
CA ALA A 344 4.54 -1.29 -14.10
C ALA A 344 5.91 -0.88 -14.67
N THR A 345 6.54 0.16 -14.09
CA THR A 345 7.92 0.56 -14.48
C THR A 345 8.92 -0.53 -14.17
N LEU A 346 8.78 -1.21 -13.04
CA LEU A 346 9.63 -2.33 -12.64
C LEU A 346 9.51 -3.51 -13.64
N VAL A 347 8.28 -3.87 -14.02
CA VAL A 347 8.03 -4.91 -15.05
C VAL A 347 8.61 -4.50 -16.39
N ALA A 348 8.52 -3.24 -16.77
CA ALA A 348 9.04 -2.76 -18.05
C ALA A 348 10.57 -2.79 -18.14
N SER A 349 11.27 -2.66 -17.02
CA SER A 349 12.73 -2.57 -16.95
C SER A 349 13.46 -3.87 -17.35
N SER A 350 12.76 -5.03 -17.39
CA SER A 350 13.37 -6.37 -17.59
C SER A 350 14.59 -6.62 -16.70
N ALA A 351 14.51 -6.14 -15.46
CA ALA A 351 15.57 -6.27 -14.47
C ALA A 351 15.92 -7.75 -14.23
N ASN A 352 17.13 -8.03 -13.82
CA ASN A 352 17.57 -9.37 -13.37
C ASN A 352 17.87 -9.44 -11.86
N VAL A 353 17.89 -8.27 -11.20
CA VAL A 353 17.90 -8.13 -9.75
C VAL A 353 16.79 -7.15 -9.35
N LEU A 354 15.86 -7.58 -8.55
CA LEU A 354 14.80 -6.75 -7.97
C LEU A 354 15.18 -6.36 -6.54
N LEU A 355 15.17 -5.08 -6.26
CA LEU A 355 15.32 -4.50 -4.92
C LEU A 355 13.95 -3.96 -4.52
N LEU A 356 13.30 -4.55 -3.53
CA LEU A 356 11.91 -4.28 -3.19
C LEU A 356 11.79 -3.78 -1.75
N ASP A 357 11.30 -2.56 -1.59
CA ASP A 357 11.06 -1.94 -0.28
C ASP A 357 9.55 -1.87 -0.02
N GLU A 358 9.04 -2.79 0.81
CA GLU A 358 7.62 -2.92 1.16
C GLU A 358 6.67 -2.98 -0.06
N PRO A 359 6.85 -3.96 -0.97
CA PRO A 359 6.14 -3.96 -2.27
C PRO A 359 4.63 -4.22 -2.17
N THR A 360 4.14 -4.70 -1.03
CA THR A 360 2.71 -4.99 -0.79
C THR A 360 1.96 -3.86 -0.11
N ASN A 361 2.66 -2.83 0.37
CA ASN A 361 2.04 -1.70 1.05
C ASN A 361 1.14 -0.87 0.10
N ASN A 362 0.04 -0.36 0.64
CA ASN A 362 -0.96 0.44 -0.09
C ASN A 362 -1.65 -0.29 -1.26
N LEU A 363 -1.60 -1.61 -1.31
CA LEU A 363 -2.32 -2.42 -2.29
C LEU A 363 -3.63 -2.95 -1.71
N ASP A 364 -4.66 -2.96 -2.54
CA ASP A 364 -5.89 -3.70 -2.23
C ASP A 364 -5.60 -5.22 -2.20
N PRO A 365 -6.41 -6.01 -1.49
CA PRO A 365 -6.16 -7.45 -1.31
C PRO A 365 -5.97 -8.23 -2.61
N ALA A 366 -6.69 -7.85 -3.68
CA ALA A 366 -6.62 -8.54 -4.96
C ALA A 366 -5.31 -8.20 -5.70
N SER A 367 -4.92 -6.91 -5.72
CA SER A 367 -3.61 -6.48 -6.28
C SER A 367 -2.43 -7.05 -5.49
N ARG A 368 -2.58 -7.17 -4.15
CA ARG A 368 -1.57 -7.81 -3.29
C ARG A 368 -1.38 -9.29 -3.68
N GLU A 369 -2.45 -10.05 -3.87
CA GLU A 369 -2.36 -11.46 -4.29
C GLU A 369 -1.65 -11.61 -5.64
N GLU A 370 -1.94 -10.75 -6.60
CA GLU A 370 -1.29 -10.77 -7.92
C GLU A 370 0.21 -10.48 -7.85
N ILE A 371 0.65 -9.52 -7.01
CA ILE A 371 2.08 -9.26 -6.86
C ILE A 371 2.78 -10.43 -6.16
N LEU A 372 2.17 -11.05 -5.14
CA LEU A 372 2.72 -12.23 -4.49
C LEU A 372 2.92 -13.39 -5.48
N ASN A 373 1.92 -13.62 -6.33
CA ASN A 373 2.01 -14.62 -7.40
C ASN A 373 3.11 -14.29 -8.41
N ALA A 374 3.26 -13.01 -8.77
CA ALA A 374 4.30 -12.56 -9.69
C ALA A 374 5.71 -12.72 -9.10
N LEU A 375 5.91 -12.38 -7.83
CA LEU A 375 7.18 -12.57 -7.10
C LEU A 375 7.56 -14.04 -7.02
N LYS A 376 6.61 -14.91 -6.69
CA LYS A 376 6.82 -16.36 -6.65
C LYS A 376 7.24 -16.94 -8.01
N ALA A 377 6.69 -16.42 -9.10
CA ALA A 377 6.97 -16.90 -10.46
C ALA A 377 8.27 -16.32 -11.06
N TYR A 378 8.78 -15.21 -10.50
CA TYR A 378 9.96 -14.53 -11.03
C TYR A 378 11.23 -15.37 -10.86
N GLN A 379 12.06 -15.42 -11.93
CA GLN A 379 13.26 -16.27 -11.99
C GLN A 379 14.59 -15.51 -11.76
N GLY A 380 14.55 -14.20 -11.60
CA GLY A 380 15.70 -13.37 -11.27
C GLY A 380 15.97 -13.32 -9.78
N ALA A 381 17.03 -12.60 -9.40
CA ALA A 381 17.35 -12.37 -8.01
C ALA A 381 16.40 -11.34 -7.37
N ILE A 382 16.08 -11.53 -6.09
CA ILE A 382 15.26 -10.62 -5.31
C ILE A 382 15.91 -10.33 -3.96
N VAL A 383 16.03 -9.06 -3.62
CA VAL A 383 16.32 -8.58 -2.27
C VAL A 383 15.09 -7.80 -1.80
N MET A 384 14.46 -8.24 -0.74
CA MET A 384 13.18 -7.67 -0.29
C MET A 384 13.25 -7.27 1.18
N VAL A 385 12.75 -6.08 1.46
CA VAL A 385 12.34 -5.63 2.80
C VAL A 385 10.83 -5.77 2.88
N SER A 386 10.31 -6.47 3.88
CA SER A 386 8.86 -6.54 4.10
C SER A 386 8.53 -6.94 5.54
N HIS A 387 7.46 -6.34 6.07
CA HIS A 387 6.80 -6.73 7.32
C HIS A 387 5.60 -7.66 7.06
N ASP A 388 5.32 -7.99 5.81
CA ASP A 388 4.22 -8.84 5.37
C ASP A 388 4.66 -10.30 5.33
N GLU A 389 4.20 -11.11 6.28
CA GLU A 389 4.48 -12.55 6.33
C GLU A 389 4.13 -13.25 5.00
N GLY A 390 3.00 -12.89 4.39
CA GLY A 390 2.59 -13.46 3.10
C GLY A 390 3.54 -13.10 1.96
N ALA A 391 4.17 -11.92 2.01
CA ALA A 391 5.17 -11.51 1.03
C ALA A 391 6.48 -12.30 1.21
N VAL A 392 6.91 -12.49 2.45
CA VAL A 392 8.12 -13.30 2.75
C VAL A 392 7.88 -14.77 2.41
N GLU A 393 6.68 -15.32 2.72
CA GLU A 393 6.32 -16.69 2.34
C GLU A 393 6.27 -16.87 0.80
N ALA A 394 5.71 -15.88 0.08
CA ALA A 394 5.68 -15.91 -1.39
C ALA A 394 7.07 -15.78 -2.01
N LEU A 395 7.97 -15.03 -1.38
CA LEU A 395 9.37 -14.92 -1.79
C LEU A 395 10.08 -16.25 -1.66
N ASP A 396 9.79 -17.05 -0.63
CA ASP A 396 10.50 -18.29 -0.28
C ASP A 396 12.02 -18.04 -0.18
N PRO A 397 12.48 -17.19 0.77
CA PRO A 397 13.86 -16.75 0.82
C PRO A 397 14.82 -17.88 1.16
N GLU A 398 16.02 -17.82 0.61
CA GLU A 398 17.12 -18.73 0.94
C GLU A 398 17.95 -18.19 2.11
N ARG A 399 18.05 -16.86 2.21
CA ARG A 399 18.89 -16.16 3.17
C ARG A 399 18.18 -14.95 3.77
N VAL A 400 18.61 -14.61 4.97
CA VAL A 400 18.18 -13.42 5.71
C VAL A 400 19.39 -12.57 6.05
N LEU A 401 19.26 -11.25 5.87
CA LEU A 401 20.21 -10.26 6.37
C LEU A 401 19.56 -9.49 7.51
N LEU A 402 20.17 -9.55 8.69
CA LEU A 402 19.70 -8.87 9.89
C LEU A 402 20.42 -7.53 10.05
N LEU A 403 19.67 -6.44 10.15
CA LEU A 403 20.18 -5.10 10.43
C LEU A 403 19.74 -4.65 11.84
N PRO A 404 20.56 -3.84 12.55
CA PRO A 404 21.84 -3.22 12.11
C PRO A 404 23.07 -4.10 12.24
N ASP A 405 22.95 -5.32 12.78
CA ASP A 405 24.08 -6.18 13.17
C ASP A 405 24.89 -6.74 11.96
N ALA A 406 24.41 -6.49 10.72
CA ALA A 406 25.06 -6.95 9.49
C ALA A 406 25.26 -8.48 9.41
N VAL A 407 24.39 -9.26 10.08
CA VAL A 407 24.50 -10.72 10.12
C VAL A 407 23.69 -11.33 8.99
N GLU A 408 24.38 -12.09 8.13
CA GLU A 408 23.73 -12.91 7.10
C GLU A 408 23.61 -14.36 7.59
N ASP A 409 22.41 -14.94 7.46
CA ASP A 409 22.14 -16.32 7.86
C ASP A 409 21.23 -17.02 6.83
N LEU A 410 21.15 -18.35 6.93
CA LEU A 410 20.19 -19.12 6.16
C LEU A 410 18.77 -18.88 6.71
N TRP A 411 17.81 -18.78 5.81
CA TRP A 411 16.43 -18.60 6.22
C TRP A 411 15.91 -19.79 7.02
N SER A 412 15.30 -19.52 8.17
CA SER A 412 14.60 -20.51 8.99
C SER A 412 13.26 -19.93 9.48
N LYS A 413 12.37 -20.82 9.94
CA LYS A 413 11.07 -20.39 10.49
C LYS A 413 11.18 -19.56 11.76
N ASP A 414 12.31 -19.63 12.46
CA ASP A 414 12.53 -18.84 13.68
C ASP A 414 12.59 -17.34 13.39
N TYR A 415 12.86 -16.96 12.13
CA TYR A 415 12.82 -15.57 11.68
C TYR A 415 11.39 -15.04 11.36
N GLN A 416 10.38 -15.92 11.33
CA GLN A 416 8.99 -15.48 11.10
C GLN A 416 8.50 -14.56 12.21
N ASP A 417 8.85 -14.84 13.46
CA ASP A 417 8.46 -13.99 14.59
C ASP A 417 9.09 -12.59 14.49
N LEU A 418 10.26 -12.46 13.85
CA LEU A 418 10.92 -11.18 13.62
C LEU A 418 10.26 -10.35 12.53
N ILE A 419 9.54 -10.96 11.58
CA ILE A 419 8.82 -10.23 10.53
C ILE A 419 7.73 -9.36 11.15
N SER A 420 6.98 -9.91 12.10
CA SER A 420 5.88 -9.19 12.78
C SER A 420 6.38 -8.12 13.77
N LEU A 421 7.64 -8.19 14.20
CA LEU A 421 8.28 -7.25 15.10
C LEU A 421 9.10 -6.16 14.35
N ALA A 422 9.43 -6.41 13.11
CA ALA A 422 10.28 -5.55 12.29
C ALA A 422 9.48 -4.42 11.64
#